data_5f71e3c8c41ee4d14ea4cf48a9e7bdd2
#
_entry.id   5f71e3c8c41ee4d14ea4cf48a9e7bdd2
#
_cell.length_a   1.000
_cell.length_b   1.000
_cell.length_c   1.000
_cell.angle_alpha   90.00
_cell.angle_beta   90.00
_cell.angle_gamma   90.00
#
_symmetry.space_group_name_H-M   'P 1'
#
loop_
_entity.id
_entity.type
_entity.pdbx_description
1 polymer ?
#
loop_
_entity_poly.entity_id
_entity_poly.type
_entity_poly.pdbx_seq_one_letter_code
_entity_poly.pdbx_strand_id
1 'polypeptide(L)'
;KIDRVLVDAPCSGLGTLRRNPDLKWRQGPQAVQELTAKQTAILESAARLVKSGGRLVYATCSMLPEENEAIAEAFGAAHPDFAPLAAGELLAQLKVEQAAGLCSGGDDGMRYLRLWPHRHQTDGFFAAVWQKK
;
A
#
# COMPACT_ATOMS: atom_id res chain seq x y z
N LYS A 1 8.78 7.74 -20.28
CA LYS A 1 8.04 7.30 -19.10
C LYS A 1 8.60 6.01 -18.54
N ILE A 2 8.17 5.61 -17.37
CA ILE A 2 8.83 4.59 -16.55
C ILE A 2 8.03 3.30 -16.53
N ASP A 3 8.71 2.15 -16.61
CA ASP A 3 8.09 0.81 -16.57
C ASP A 3 7.51 0.45 -15.22
N ARG A 4 8.17 0.84 -14.13
CA ARG A 4 7.78 0.52 -12.78
C ARG A 4 8.06 1.70 -11.87
N VAL A 5 7.07 2.06 -11.06
CA VAL A 5 7.19 3.15 -10.09
C VAL A 5 6.77 2.61 -8.73
N LEU A 6 7.64 2.78 -7.75
CA LEU A 6 7.35 2.45 -6.35
C LEU A 6 7.15 3.73 -5.57
N VAL A 7 6.00 3.84 -4.91
CA VAL A 7 5.70 4.91 -3.96
C VAL A 7 5.83 4.35 -2.56
N ASP A 8 6.94 4.67 -1.90
CA ASP A 8 7.12 4.39 -0.48
C ASP A 8 6.65 5.64 0.27
N ALA A 9 5.36 5.65 0.59
CA ALA A 9 4.68 6.87 0.98
C ALA A 9 5.02 7.28 2.42
N PRO A 10 5.16 8.59 2.67
CA PRO A 10 5.23 9.08 4.06
C PRO A 10 3.92 8.72 4.75
N CYS A 11 4.02 8.20 5.97
CA CYS A 11 2.85 7.72 6.71
C CYS A 11 3.03 7.92 8.21
N SER A 12 2.01 7.55 8.98
CA SER A 12 2.07 7.65 10.44
C SER A 12 3.18 6.80 11.05
N GLY A 13 3.60 5.73 10.35
CA GLY A 13 4.59 4.80 10.87
C GLY A 13 4.04 3.89 11.96
N LEU A 14 2.72 3.85 12.16
CA LEU A 14 2.12 3.08 13.24
C LEU A 14 2.37 1.57 13.10
N GLY A 15 2.72 1.10 11.90
CA GLY A 15 3.16 -0.28 11.71
C GLY A 15 4.50 -0.59 12.37
N THR A 16 5.24 0.43 12.78
CA THR A 16 6.54 0.29 13.44
C THR A 16 6.48 0.50 14.96
N LEU A 17 5.27 0.46 15.56
CA LEU A 17 5.10 0.67 17.00
C LEU A 17 5.95 -0.29 17.84
N ARG A 18 6.18 -1.49 17.35
CA ARG A 18 7.01 -2.49 18.01
C ARG A 18 8.43 -1.97 18.29
N ARG A 19 8.99 -1.19 17.36
CA ARG A 19 10.32 -0.61 17.47
C ARG A 19 10.30 0.84 17.93
N ASN A 20 9.20 1.52 17.73
CA ASN A 20 9.03 2.95 18.01
C ASN A 20 7.74 3.18 18.80
N PRO A 21 7.64 2.70 20.05
CA PRO A 21 6.37 2.77 20.80
C PRO A 21 5.90 4.18 21.11
N ASP A 22 6.77 5.18 21.04
CA ASP A 22 6.42 6.58 21.27
C ASP A 22 5.56 7.17 20.15
N LEU A 23 5.46 6.51 18.99
CA LEU A 23 4.63 6.99 17.88
C LEU A 23 3.16 7.15 18.28
N LYS A 24 2.64 6.28 19.14
CA LYS A 24 1.25 6.38 19.60
C LYS A 24 0.95 7.70 20.30
N TRP A 25 1.96 8.35 20.84
CA TRP A 25 1.82 9.64 21.53
C TRP A 25 2.03 10.85 20.61
N ARG A 26 2.69 10.63 19.47
CA ARG A 26 3.02 11.70 18.52
C ARG A 26 2.01 11.82 17.38
N GLN A 27 1.23 10.77 17.12
CA GLN A 27 0.28 10.74 16.00
C GLN A 27 -1.14 10.93 16.50
N GLY A 28 -1.88 11.86 15.89
CA GLY A 28 -3.28 12.11 16.16
C GLY A 28 -4.09 12.17 14.87
N PRO A 29 -5.45 12.31 14.98
CA PRO A 29 -6.29 12.31 13.77
C PRO A 29 -5.92 13.39 12.76
N GLN A 30 -5.54 14.59 13.22
CA GLN A 30 -5.16 15.67 12.32
C GLN A 30 -3.88 15.34 11.56
N ALA A 31 -2.89 14.77 12.23
CA ALA A 31 -1.65 14.35 11.59
C ALA A 31 -1.91 13.30 10.52
N VAL A 32 -2.80 12.36 10.78
CA VAL A 32 -3.20 11.33 9.81
C VAL A 32 -3.89 11.96 8.60
N GLN A 33 -4.80 12.92 8.81
CA GLN A 33 -5.46 13.63 7.70
C GLN A 33 -4.46 14.35 6.80
N GLU A 34 -3.48 15.01 7.39
CA GLU A 34 -2.42 15.68 6.62
C GLU A 34 -1.60 14.69 5.81
N LEU A 35 -1.27 13.54 6.41
CA LEU A 35 -0.53 12.48 5.73
C LEU A 35 -1.32 11.87 4.59
N THR A 36 -2.62 11.61 4.76
CA THR A 36 -3.44 11.03 3.70
C THR A 36 -3.55 11.97 2.50
N ALA A 37 -3.62 13.28 2.74
CA ALA A 37 -3.61 14.27 1.66
C ALA A 37 -2.27 14.22 0.89
N LYS A 38 -1.16 14.13 1.59
CA LYS A 38 0.16 14.00 0.96
C LYS A 38 0.31 12.69 0.19
N GLN A 39 -0.17 11.59 0.76
CA GLN A 39 -0.12 10.28 0.12
C GLN A 39 -0.88 10.29 -1.20
N THR A 40 -2.08 10.87 -1.21
CA THR A 40 -2.90 10.97 -2.41
C THR A 40 -2.19 11.78 -3.49
N ALA A 41 -1.63 12.94 -3.12
CA ALA A 41 -0.92 13.81 -4.06
C ALA A 41 0.32 13.13 -4.65
N ILE A 42 1.08 12.44 -3.83
CA ILE A 42 2.29 11.73 -4.27
C ILE A 42 1.91 10.59 -5.22
N LEU A 43 0.88 9.83 -4.88
CA LEU A 43 0.42 8.72 -5.70
C LEU A 43 -0.06 9.19 -7.08
N GLU A 44 -0.80 10.28 -7.14
CA GLU A 44 -1.22 10.88 -8.41
C GLU A 44 -0.05 11.37 -9.24
N SER A 45 0.94 11.99 -8.61
CA SER A 45 2.15 12.43 -9.30
C SER A 45 2.94 11.24 -9.85
N ALA A 46 3.06 10.18 -9.07
CA ALA A 46 3.75 8.96 -9.49
C ALA A 46 3.02 8.29 -10.67
N ALA A 47 1.69 8.30 -10.66
CA ALA A 47 0.89 7.71 -11.72
C ALA A 47 1.20 8.31 -13.10
N ARG A 48 1.53 9.61 -13.15
CA ARG A 48 1.87 10.29 -14.40
C ARG A 48 3.19 9.79 -15.00
N LEU A 49 4.04 9.19 -14.19
CA LEU A 49 5.34 8.69 -14.64
C LEU A 49 5.25 7.29 -15.24
N VAL A 50 4.17 6.57 -14.98
CA VAL A 50 4.02 5.18 -15.42
C VAL A 50 3.60 5.16 -16.88
N LYS A 51 4.32 4.40 -17.72
CA LYS A 51 3.95 4.20 -19.11
C LYS A 51 2.82 3.17 -19.25
N SER A 52 2.18 3.14 -20.41
CA SER A 52 1.19 2.09 -20.71
C SER A 52 1.83 0.71 -20.58
N GLY A 53 1.17 -0.21 -19.89
CA GLY A 53 1.71 -1.52 -19.58
C GLY A 53 2.63 -1.54 -18.38
N GLY A 54 2.98 -0.39 -17.80
CA GLY A 54 3.83 -0.29 -16.63
C GLY A 54 3.10 -0.59 -15.33
N ARG A 55 3.86 -0.76 -14.25
CA ARG A 55 3.31 -1.05 -12.92
C ARG A 55 3.54 0.10 -11.96
N LEU A 56 2.57 0.30 -11.09
CA LEU A 56 2.61 1.25 -9.99
C LEU A 56 2.39 0.49 -8.68
N VAL A 57 3.27 0.72 -7.71
CA VAL A 57 3.16 0.12 -6.38
C VAL A 57 3.06 1.23 -5.34
N TYR A 58 2.08 1.14 -4.45
CA TYR A 58 1.90 2.04 -3.32
C TYR A 58 2.14 1.25 -2.05
N ALA A 59 3.08 1.70 -1.22
CA ALA A 59 3.48 0.99 0.00
C ALA A 59 3.56 1.94 1.19
N THR A 60 3.18 1.44 2.36
CA THR A 60 3.32 2.16 3.63
C THR A 60 3.77 1.21 4.74
N CYS A 61 4.30 1.78 5.82
CA CYS A 61 4.53 1.05 7.07
C CYS A 61 3.44 1.38 8.09
N SER A 62 2.22 1.69 7.64
CA SER A 62 1.07 2.00 8.50
C SER A 62 0.16 0.79 8.62
N MET A 63 -0.58 0.70 9.75
CA MET A 63 -1.65 -0.26 9.94
C MET A 63 -3.03 0.37 9.75
N LEU A 64 -3.10 1.68 9.49
CA LEU A 64 -4.37 2.41 9.41
C LEU A 64 -5.02 2.24 8.04
N PRO A 65 -6.30 1.81 7.99
CA PRO A 65 -7.01 1.71 6.71
C PRO A 65 -7.08 3.04 5.94
N GLU A 66 -7.12 4.17 6.65
CA GLU A 66 -7.15 5.50 6.05
C GLU A 66 -5.91 5.77 5.22
N GLU A 67 -4.76 5.22 5.59
CA GLU A 67 -3.50 5.38 4.87
C GLU A 67 -3.27 4.28 3.85
N ASN A 68 -4.02 3.20 3.90
CA ASN A 68 -3.80 1.99 3.12
C ASN A 68 -4.94 1.74 2.14
N GLU A 69 -5.92 0.92 2.53
CA GLU A 69 -7.02 0.52 1.64
C GLU A 69 -7.81 1.73 1.13
N ALA A 70 -8.09 2.71 1.99
CA ALA A 70 -8.85 3.89 1.59
C ALA A 70 -8.13 4.68 0.49
N ILE A 71 -6.82 4.85 0.60
CA ILE A 71 -6.02 5.53 -0.43
C ILE A 71 -6.01 4.72 -1.72
N ALA A 72 -5.79 3.40 -1.62
CA ALA A 72 -5.73 2.52 -2.78
C ALA A 72 -7.06 2.48 -3.54
N GLU A 73 -8.18 2.37 -2.83
CA GLU A 73 -9.50 2.33 -3.44
C GLU A 73 -9.88 3.66 -4.07
N ALA A 74 -9.59 4.78 -3.41
CA ALA A 74 -9.85 6.11 -3.96
C ALA A 74 -9.04 6.35 -5.24
N PHE A 75 -7.78 5.92 -5.26
CA PHE A 75 -6.94 6.02 -6.45
C PHE A 75 -7.52 5.20 -7.60
N GLY A 76 -7.91 3.95 -7.34
CA GLY A 76 -8.49 3.08 -8.36
C GLY A 76 -9.78 3.65 -8.95
N ALA A 77 -10.62 4.26 -8.12
CA ALA A 77 -11.84 4.89 -8.57
C ALA A 77 -11.57 6.13 -9.45
N ALA A 78 -10.52 6.91 -9.10
CA ALA A 78 -10.17 8.12 -9.83
C ALA A 78 -9.37 7.84 -11.11
N HIS A 79 -8.75 6.67 -11.23
CA HIS A 79 -7.87 6.32 -12.34
C HIS A 79 -8.27 4.98 -12.96
N PRO A 80 -9.34 4.95 -13.80
CA PRO A 80 -9.81 3.70 -14.40
C PRO A 80 -8.82 3.10 -15.40
N ASP A 81 -7.80 3.86 -15.82
CA ASP A 81 -6.72 3.37 -16.67
C ASP A 81 -5.70 2.52 -15.92
N PHE A 82 -5.81 2.43 -14.60
CA PHE A 82 -4.98 1.56 -13.78
C PHE A 82 -5.79 0.36 -13.31
N ALA A 83 -5.42 -0.83 -13.76
CA ALA A 83 -6.07 -2.07 -13.35
C ALA A 83 -5.39 -2.59 -12.07
N PRO A 84 -6.16 -2.86 -10.99
CA PRO A 84 -5.57 -3.43 -9.79
C PRO A 84 -5.07 -4.85 -10.05
N LEU A 85 -3.88 -5.17 -9.54
CA LEU A 85 -3.31 -6.50 -9.59
C LEU A 85 -3.39 -7.13 -8.19
N ALA A 86 -3.65 -8.43 -8.14
CA ALA A 86 -3.67 -9.16 -6.88
C ALA A 86 -2.23 -9.41 -6.41
N ALA A 87 -1.85 -8.79 -5.29
CA ALA A 87 -0.50 -8.94 -4.75
C ALA A 87 -0.18 -10.41 -4.44
N GLY A 88 -1.17 -11.16 -3.96
CA GLY A 88 -0.99 -12.58 -3.65
C GLY A 88 -0.66 -13.41 -4.88
N GLU A 89 -1.25 -13.11 -6.03
CA GLU A 89 -0.94 -13.81 -7.27
C GLU A 89 0.50 -13.49 -7.72
N LEU A 90 0.93 -12.24 -7.58
CA LEU A 90 2.29 -11.87 -7.92
C LEU A 90 3.30 -12.57 -7.02
N LEU A 91 3.03 -12.65 -5.73
CA LEU A 91 3.88 -13.37 -4.79
C LEU A 91 3.94 -14.86 -5.10
N ALA A 92 2.81 -15.45 -5.47
CA ALA A 92 2.75 -16.86 -5.85
C ALA A 92 3.58 -17.13 -7.12
N GLN A 93 3.53 -16.23 -8.10
CA GLN A 93 4.36 -16.33 -9.31
C GLN A 93 5.85 -16.25 -8.99
N LEU A 94 6.21 -15.53 -7.93
CA LEU A 94 7.59 -15.43 -7.46
C LEU A 94 7.95 -16.58 -6.50
N LYS A 95 7.06 -17.54 -6.32
CA LYS A 95 7.24 -18.73 -5.47
C LYS A 95 7.46 -18.39 -3.99
N VAL A 96 6.78 -17.32 -3.53
CA VAL A 96 6.80 -16.95 -2.12
C VAL A 96 5.89 -17.92 -1.35
N GLU A 97 6.43 -18.59 -0.34
CA GLU A 97 5.66 -19.51 0.48
C GLU A 97 4.58 -18.80 1.27
N GLN A 98 3.40 -19.43 1.39
CA GLN A 98 2.27 -18.92 2.16
C GLN A 98 1.84 -17.51 1.72
N ALA A 99 1.90 -17.23 0.42
CA ALA A 99 1.58 -15.91 -0.13
C ALA A 99 0.20 -15.42 0.32
N ALA A 100 -0.81 -16.28 0.34
CA ALA A 100 -2.16 -15.90 0.77
C ALA A 100 -2.21 -15.43 2.23
N GLY A 101 -1.34 -15.97 3.10
CA GLY A 101 -1.25 -15.55 4.49
C GLY A 101 -0.65 -14.17 4.68
N LEU A 102 0.00 -13.62 3.65
CA LEU A 102 0.61 -12.29 3.67
C LEU A 102 -0.29 -11.22 3.06
N CYS A 103 -1.51 -11.59 2.64
CA CYS A 103 -2.37 -10.71 1.84
C CYS A 103 -3.73 -10.49 2.48
N SER A 104 -4.42 -9.45 2.02
CA SER A 104 -5.78 -9.12 2.45
C SER A 104 -6.51 -8.35 1.35
N GLY A 105 -7.82 -8.19 1.52
CA GLY A 105 -8.65 -7.37 0.63
C GLY A 105 -9.06 -8.06 -0.66
N GLY A 106 -10.03 -7.49 -1.36
CA GLY A 106 -10.60 -8.07 -2.55
C GLY A 106 -11.50 -9.26 -2.21
N ASP A 107 -12.05 -9.90 -3.25
CA ASP A 107 -12.99 -11.02 -3.08
C ASP A 107 -12.31 -12.29 -2.56
N ASP A 108 -11.03 -12.47 -2.90
CA ASP A 108 -10.26 -13.66 -2.53
C ASP A 108 -9.25 -13.41 -1.40
N GLY A 109 -9.21 -12.19 -0.85
CA GLY A 109 -8.27 -11.82 0.21
C GLY A 109 -6.84 -11.67 -0.25
N MET A 110 -6.58 -11.58 -1.57
CA MET A 110 -5.23 -11.57 -2.13
C MET A 110 -4.85 -10.26 -2.81
N ARG A 111 -5.70 -9.24 -2.72
CA ARG A 111 -5.52 -7.98 -3.46
C ARG A 111 -4.32 -7.18 -2.98
N TYR A 112 -4.08 -7.15 -1.66
CA TYR A 112 -3.03 -6.33 -1.06
C TYR A 112 -2.04 -7.20 -0.30
N LEU A 113 -0.76 -6.78 -0.31
CA LEU A 113 0.21 -7.30 0.64
C LEU A 113 -0.04 -6.62 1.99
N ARG A 114 -0.18 -7.39 3.05
CA ARG A 114 -0.42 -6.86 4.38
C ARG A 114 0.34 -7.69 5.41
N LEU A 115 1.26 -7.06 6.12
CA LEU A 115 1.97 -7.69 7.22
C LEU A 115 1.48 -7.11 8.55
N TRP A 116 1.22 -8.00 9.49
CA TRP A 116 0.75 -7.64 10.83
C TRP A 116 1.82 -8.01 11.85
N PRO A 117 2.19 -7.10 12.78
CA PRO A 117 3.20 -7.44 13.79
C PRO A 117 2.85 -8.65 14.62
N HIS A 118 1.57 -8.82 14.99
CA HIS A 118 1.12 -9.93 15.84
C HIS A 118 1.02 -11.27 15.09
N ARG A 119 0.93 -11.26 13.76
CA ARG A 119 0.80 -12.49 12.95
C ARG A 119 2.10 -12.93 12.31
N HIS A 120 2.92 -11.97 11.92
CA HIS A 120 4.10 -12.22 11.08
C HIS A 120 5.41 -11.91 11.79
N GLN A 121 5.35 -11.47 13.05
CA GLN A 121 6.51 -11.11 13.87
C GLN A 121 7.44 -10.11 13.17
N THR A 122 6.83 -9.16 12.48
CA THR A 122 7.52 -8.11 11.72
C THR A 122 6.82 -6.78 11.93
N ASP A 123 7.36 -5.70 11.36
CA ASP A 123 6.65 -4.43 11.33
C ASP A 123 5.39 -4.54 10.49
N GLY A 124 4.40 -3.70 10.79
CA GLY A 124 3.21 -3.58 9.93
C GLY A 124 3.61 -3.02 8.57
N PHE A 125 3.01 -3.55 7.51
CA PHE A 125 3.32 -3.14 6.15
C PHE A 125 2.11 -3.36 5.24
N PHE A 126 1.94 -2.49 4.26
CA PHE A 126 0.86 -2.58 3.28
C PHE A 126 1.41 -2.24 1.90
N ALA A 127 0.96 -2.97 0.87
CA ALA A 127 1.26 -2.61 -0.52
C ALA A 127 0.09 -2.94 -1.43
N ALA A 128 -0.18 -2.04 -2.37
CA ALA A 128 -1.15 -2.22 -3.44
C ALA A 128 -0.43 -2.07 -4.77
N VAL A 129 -0.86 -2.82 -5.79
CA VAL A 129 -0.21 -2.87 -7.10
C VAL A 129 -1.23 -2.66 -8.19
N TRP A 130 -0.87 -1.85 -9.19
CA TRP A 130 -1.69 -1.62 -10.39
C TRP A 130 -0.84 -1.78 -11.64
N GLN A 131 -1.51 -2.07 -12.75
CA GLN A 131 -0.90 -2.03 -14.07
C GLN A 131 -1.65 -1.02 -14.92
N LYS A 132 -0.91 -0.13 -15.57
CA LYS A 132 -1.49 0.87 -16.46
C LYS A 132 -1.85 0.20 -17.79
N LYS A 133 -3.07 0.45 -18.24
CA LYS A 133 -3.58 -0.09 -19.50
C LYS A 133 -2.93 0.51 -20.73
#